data_778dd82b6f4315a63d0c1e4841d6f43f
#
_entry.id   778dd82b6f4315a63d0c1e4841d6f43f
#
_cell.length_a   1.000
_cell.length_b   1.000
_cell.length_c   1.000
_cell.angle_alpha   90.00
_cell.angle_beta   90.00
_cell.angle_gamma   90.00
#
_symmetry.space_group_name_H-M   'P 1'
#
loop_
_entity.id
_entity.type
_entity.pdbx_description
1 polymer ?
#
loop_
_entity_poly.entity_id
_entity_poly.type
_entity_poly.pdbx_seq_one_letter_code
_entity_poly.pdbx_strand_id
1 'polypeptide(L)'
;SEGNNYYKYTFNDVTKINMMFVTNGKQSAELTRNTGEWWYKNKRWSSKNPEDMQEFDRVDMREDTIYFVITTRFYDGDTGNNVHCWDDSQANNPDSDPAWRGDFKGLIDKLDYIKALGFSAIWITPVVTNASGYDYHGYHAMDFSTVDVRYESDGATYQDLIDAAHEKGIKIVQDIVVNHSGNFGEATLAPMFKKEYDSIQDLASVDCMKVIEGSDFAKTFPNYDELDPGDQYAARLNIMKDTKELDSGNHDTENYYHHFKDLSWESPTVQTGQIAGDCVDINTENPKVADYLNEAYNNYINMGVDAFRLDTEKHVSRLTLNQYFFPSWLKTGGKNFFIFGEVCTRVSEFWNHNIPAISAPFYTWAESDSQYIDSFTNDQAANIDLTLKHYDSNATTANQPTSDNVYLDGLKYHTPDYSKSNGTSVIDFPMHWNFSNASNAFTRACQEDPYYNDASWNVTYVDSHDYGPDMNSRYDGGTQAWAENLDVLFTFRGIPCLYYGSELEFQKGVPMDVGPNAPLSTTGRAYFGDYLEGDVTATDFGTYTNASGAVASTLEAPLAVHIQQLNRIRRAVPALQKGQYTRSNTYVDGNMAFIRRYTQGATDSLACVTISGGATFQNLPNGKY
;
A
#
# COMPACT_ATOMS: atom_id res chain seq x y z
N SER A 1 15.91 30.63 22.16
CA SER A 1 15.61 29.20 22.35
C SER A 1 14.49 29.09 23.37
N GLU A 2 13.47 28.33 23.06
CA GLU A 2 12.44 27.95 24.04
C GLU A 2 12.79 26.58 24.54
N GLY A 3 13.10 26.40 25.83
CA GLY A 3 13.40 25.12 26.49
C GLY A 3 13.92 23.99 25.58
N ASN A 4 14.43 22.92 26.06
CA ASN A 4 14.74 21.69 25.29
C ASN A 4 15.38 21.83 23.90
N ASN A 5 16.23 22.83 23.65
CA ASN A 5 17.01 22.99 22.40
C ASN A 5 16.23 23.42 21.14
N TYR A 6 15.09 24.06 21.27
CA TYR A 6 14.43 24.69 20.12
C TYR A 6 14.87 26.14 19.93
N TYR A 7 14.88 26.59 18.68
CA TYR A 7 15.07 27.97 18.30
C TYR A 7 13.76 28.49 17.73
N LYS A 8 13.29 29.63 18.25
CA LYS A 8 12.04 30.28 17.79
C LYS A 8 12.35 31.54 16.99
N TYR A 9 11.66 31.71 15.89
CA TYR A 9 11.59 32.95 15.13
C TYR A 9 10.13 33.31 14.89
N THR A 10 9.78 34.57 15.11
CA THR A 10 8.43 35.08 14.89
C THR A 10 8.43 36.07 13.72
N PHE A 11 7.58 35.81 12.75
CA PHE A 11 7.32 36.72 11.64
C PHE A 11 6.09 37.56 12.02
N ASN A 12 6.23 38.90 11.98
CA ASN A 12 5.15 39.82 12.28
C ASN A 12 4.66 40.47 10.98
N ASP A 13 3.38 40.79 10.93
CA ASP A 13 2.75 41.51 9.83
C ASP A 13 2.88 40.83 8.45
N VAL A 14 2.95 39.50 8.44
CA VAL A 14 2.93 38.70 7.22
C VAL A 14 1.72 37.76 7.22
N THR A 15 1.08 37.63 6.08
CA THR A 15 -0.10 36.78 5.89
C THR A 15 0.25 35.39 5.39
N LYS A 16 1.43 35.23 4.80
CA LYS A 16 1.93 33.93 4.31
C LYS A 16 3.45 33.91 4.39
N ILE A 17 4.00 32.81 4.80
CA ILE A 17 5.44 32.55 4.76
C ILE A 17 5.75 31.33 3.93
N ASN A 18 6.91 31.36 3.30
CA ASN A 18 7.54 30.22 2.68
C ASN A 18 8.97 30.14 3.23
N MET A 19 9.32 29.05 3.91
CA MET A 19 10.61 28.94 4.58
C MET A 19 11.15 27.52 4.63
N MET A 20 12.47 27.44 4.69
CA MET A 20 13.19 26.21 4.99
C MET A 20 14.39 26.53 5.88
N PHE A 21 14.89 25.52 6.58
CA PHE A 21 16.17 25.62 7.27
C PHE A 21 17.30 25.12 6.37
N VAL A 22 18.43 25.83 6.42
CA VAL A 22 19.66 25.40 5.75
C VAL A 22 20.79 25.34 6.76
N THR A 23 21.43 24.18 6.89
CA THR A 23 22.59 24.00 7.77
C THR A 23 23.61 23.05 7.12
N ASN A 24 24.87 23.47 7.10
CA ASN A 24 25.97 22.69 6.51
C ASN A 24 25.68 22.17 5.09
N GLY A 25 25.00 22.99 4.27
CA GLY A 25 24.64 22.63 2.88
C GLY A 25 23.47 21.67 2.75
N LYS A 26 22.84 21.28 3.84
CA LYS A 26 21.59 20.48 3.85
C LYS A 26 20.40 21.39 4.07
N GLN A 27 19.31 21.10 3.38
CA GLN A 27 18.04 21.82 3.46
C GLN A 27 16.98 20.96 4.15
N SER A 28 16.08 21.62 4.92
CA SER A 28 14.88 20.98 5.41
C SER A 28 13.83 20.91 4.30
N ALA A 29 12.75 20.16 4.54
CA ALA A 29 11.51 20.34 3.79
C ALA A 29 11.06 21.80 3.85
N GLU A 30 10.47 22.29 2.77
CA GLU A 30 9.89 23.63 2.68
C GLU A 30 8.55 23.67 3.41
N LEU A 31 8.30 24.77 4.15
CA LEU A 31 7.02 25.03 4.79
C LEU A 31 6.40 26.27 4.16
N THR A 32 5.22 26.11 3.60
CA THR A 32 4.37 27.21 3.15
C THR A 32 3.08 27.24 3.95
N ARG A 33 2.86 28.32 4.74
CA ARG A 33 1.67 28.45 5.59
C ARG A 33 1.24 29.91 5.70
N ASN A 34 -0.06 30.09 5.91
CA ASN A 34 -0.67 31.41 6.05
C ASN A 34 -0.53 31.95 7.48
N THR A 35 -0.80 31.15 8.49
CA THR A 35 -0.76 31.54 9.90
C THR A 35 -0.38 30.34 10.79
N GLY A 36 -0.14 30.61 12.05
CA GLY A 36 0.05 29.57 13.06
C GLY A 36 1.46 29.50 13.62
N GLU A 37 1.65 28.59 14.54
CA GLU A 37 2.93 28.24 15.14
C GLU A 37 3.34 26.87 14.59
N TRP A 38 4.57 26.77 14.12
CA TRP A 38 5.09 25.59 13.45
C TRP A 38 6.41 25.15 14.02
N TRP A 39 6.56 23.86 14.20
CA TRP A 39 7.70 23.20 14.81
C TRP A 39 8.42 22.34 13.78
N TYR A 40 9.76 22.36 13.80
CA TYR A 40 10.58 21.49 12.96
C TYR A 40 11.45 20.57 13.81
N LYS A 41 11.18 19.27 13.77
CA LYS A 41 11.94 18.22 14.47
C LYS A 41 11.99 16.96 13.61
N ASN A 42 13.10 16.25 13.64
CA ASN A 42 13.28 14.99 12.92
C ASN A 42 12.96 15.07 11.41
N LYS A 43 13.42 16.18 10.77
CA LYS A 43 13.21 16.48 9.33
C LYS A 43 11.76 16.78 8.93
N ARG A 44 10.85 17.03 9.84
CA ARG A 44 9.45 17.35 9.55
C ARG A 44 8.99 18.65 10.21
N TRP A 45 7.97 19.27 9.61
CA TRP A 45 7.21 20.38 10.17
C TRP A 45 5.92 19.86 10.83
N SER A 46 5.55 20.41 11.95
CA SER A 46 4.32 20.10 12.67
C SER A 46 3.68 21.38 13.21
N SER A 47 2.36 21.46 13.18
CA SER A 47 1.59 22.52 13.85
C SER A 47 1.50 22.34 15.37
N LYS A 48 1.98 21.23 15.90
CA LYS A 48 2.01 20.90 17.32
C LYS A 48 3.43 20.85 17.83
N ASN A 49 3.62 21.26 19.08
CA ASN A 49 4.91 21.10 19.74
C ASN A 49 5.27 19.61 19.84
N PRO A 50 6.37 19.15 19.26
CA PRO A 50 6.76 17.74 19.32
C PRO A 50 6.99 17.18 20.73
N GLU A 51 7.20 18.04 21.72
CA GLU A 51 7.36 17.62 23.13
C GLU A 51 5.99 17.37 23.80
N ASP A 52 4.92 17.97 23.26
CA ASP A 52 3.54 17.78 23.74
C ASP A 52 2.83 16.64 23.00
N MET A 53 3.41 16.15 21.90
CA MET A 53 2.87 15.01 21.18
C MET A 53 3.15 13.73 21.97
N GLN A 54 2.12 12.96 22.29
CA GLN A 54 2.30 11.59 22.74
C GLN A 54 3.07 10.83 21.65
N GLU A 55 4.17 10.20 22.06
CA GLU A 55 4.88 9.30 21.16
C GLU A 55 3.92 8.18 20.75
N PHE A 56 3.56 8.14 19.47
CA PHE A 56 2.72 7.08 18.94
C PHE A 56 3.59 5.81 18.87
N ASP A 57 3.32 4.87 19.76
CA ASP A 57 4.08 3.64 19.84
C ASP A 57 3.62 2.69 18.71
N ARG A 58 4.48 2.47 17.74
CA ARG A 58 4.26 1.50 16.67
C ARG A 58 4.35 0.09 17.24
N VAL A 59 3.24 -0.44 17.72
CA VAL A 59 3.15 -1.82 18.19
C VAL A 59 3.05 -2.80 17.02
N ASP A 60 3.13 -4.09 17.33
CA ASP A 60 3.02 -5.21 16.39
C ASP A 60 1.76 -5.05 15.49
N MET A 61 1.96 -4.96 14.17
CA MET A 61 0.88 -4.73 13.19
C MET A 61 -0.17 -5.85 13.18
N ARG A 62 0.12 -7.02 13.70
CA ARG A 62 -0.87 -8.11 13.87
C ARG A 62 -1.96 -7.76 14.89
N GLU A 63 -1.75 -6.75 15.72
CA GLU A 63 -2.77 -6.20 16.62
C GLU A 63 -3.78 -5.32 15.91
N ASP A 64 -3.46 -4.89 14.68
CA ASP A 64 -4.28 -4.00 13.88
C ASP A 64 -5.14 -4.74 12.86
N THR A 65 -6.13 -4.01 12.36
CA THR A 65 -6.89 -4.36 11.16
C THR A 65 -6.90 -3.16 10.22
N ILE A 66 -6.84 -3.41 8.92
CA ILE A 66 -6.59 -2.41 7.90
C ILE A 66 -7.89 -2.08 7.16
N TYR A 67 -8.21 -0.79 7.02
CA TYR A 67 -9.22 -0.30 6.10
C TYR A 67 -8.53 0.31 4.88
N PHE A 68 -8.79 -0.23 3.69
CA PHE A 68 -8.11 0.17 2.47
C PHE A 68 -8.98 1.13 1.64
N VAL A 69 -8.42 2.26 1.25
CA VAL A 69 -9.11 3.29 0.47
C VAL A 69 -8.30 3.73 -0.76
N ILE A 70 -9.01 4.05 -1.84
CA ILE A 70 -8.49 4.94 -2.88
C ILE A 70 -8.81 6.35 -2.40
N THR A 71 -7.80 7.15 -2.08
CA THR A 71 -7.97 8.47 -1.46
C THR A 71 -8.94 9.35 -2.25
N THR A 72 -8.75 9.43 -3.56
CA THR A 72 -9.59 10.26 -4.46
C THR A 72 -11.04 9.77 -4.59
N ARG A 73 -11.35 8.56 -4.12
CA ARG A 73 -12.66 7.92 -4.28
C ARG A 73 -13.40 7.71 -2.96
N PHE A 74 -12.78 8.10 -1.82
CA PHE A 74 -13.32 7.81 -0.50
C PHE A 74 -14.27 8.90 0.00
N TYR A 75 -13.77 10.10 0.27
CA TYR A 75 -14.58 11.22 0.72
C TYR A 75 -13.96 12.57 0.31
N ASP A 76 -14.79 13.46 -0.18
CA ASP A 76 -14.45 14.81 -0.63
C ASP A 76 -14.57 15.79 0.55
N GLY A 77 -13.43 16.23 1.06
CA GLY A 77 -13.37 17.18 2.16
C GLY A 77 -13.24 18.63 1.71
N ASP A 78 -12.69 18.85 0.53
CA ASP A 78 -12.50 20.18 -0.08
C ASP A 78 -12.86 20.16 -1.56
N THR A 79 -14.09 20.56 -1.89
CA THR A 79 -14.57 20.62 -3.27
C THR A 79 -13.77 21.58 -4.17
N GLY A 80 -12.91 22.41 -3.58
CA GLY A 80 -12.06 23.36 -4.31
C GLY A 80 -10.87 22.71 -5.01
N ASN A 81 -10.45 21.52 -4.59
CA ASN A 81 -9.34 20.79 -5.19
C ASN A 81 -9.78 19.67 -6.16
N ASN A 82 -11.08 19.50 -6.40
CA ASN A 82 -11.61 18.51 -7.34
C ASN A 82 -11.17 18.81 -8.78
N VAL A 83 -10.66 17.81 -9.49
CA VAL A 83 -10.16 17.98 -10.85
C VAL A 83 -10.65 16.87 -11.77
N HIS A 84 -11.31 17.24 -12.87
CA HIS A 84 -11.48 16.36 -14.02
C HIS A 84 -10.16 16.18 -14.74
N CYS A 85 -9.92 15.02 -15.24
CA CYS A 85 -8.71 14.70 -15.97
C CYS A 85 -8.88 14.99 -17.47
N TRP A 86 -7.83 15.42 -18.16
CA TRP A 86 -7.89 15.61 -19.61
C TRP A 86 -8.12 14.31 -20.39
N ASP A 87 -7.76 13.18 -19.81
CA ASP A 87 -7.88 11.84 -20.35
C ASP A 87 -9.08 11.05 -19.78
N ASP A 88 -9.93 11.69 -18.98
CA ASP A 88 -11.21 11.14 -18.52
C ASP A 88 -12.27 11.33 -19.60
N SER A 89 -13.00 10.26 -19.94
CA SER A 89 -14.10 10.31 -20.91
C SER A 89 -15.21 11.30 -20.53
N GLN A 90 -15.30 11.69 -19.27
CA GLN A 90 -16.28 12.63 -18.72
C GLN A 90 -15.70 14.05 -18.48
N ALA A 91 -14.46 14.33 -18.85
CA ALA A 91 -13.78 15.60 -18.56
C ALA A 91 -14.55 16.85 -19.06
N ASN A 92 -15.34 16.71 -20.12
CA ASN A 92 -16.15 17.82 -20.67
C ASN A 92 -17.57 17.92 -20.08
N ASN A 93 -17.91 17.06 -19.12
CA ASN A 93 -19.19 17.07 -18.45
C ASN A 93 -19.02 17.58 -17.01
N PRO A 94 -19.33 18.86 -16.73
CA PRO A 94 -19.14 19.46 -15.40
C PRO A 94 -20.07 18.86 -14.33
N ASP A 95 -21.14 18.17 -14.75
CA ASP A 95 -22.06 17.49 -13.83
C ASP A 95 -21.63 16.05 -13.52
N SER A 96 -20.54 15.57 -14.12
CA SER A 96 -20.02 14.24 -13.84
C SER A 96 -19.10 14.23 -12.62
N ASP A 97 -18.87 13.03 -12.07
CA ASP A 97 -17.97 12.79 -10.96
C ASP A 97 -16.49 12.91 -11.39
N PRO A 98 -15.73 13.91 -10.90
CA PRO A 98 -14.31 14.03 -11.25
C PRO A 98 -13.49 12.88 -10.69
N ALA A 99 -12.47 12.43 -11.44
CA ALA A 99 -11.60 11.34 -11.00
C ALA A 99 -10.84 11.69 -9.71
N TRP A 100 -10.33 12.93 -9.61
CA TRP A 100 -9.76 13.50 -8.40
C TRP A 100 -10.85 14.22 -7.61
N ARG A 101 -11.48 13.52 -6.66
CA ARG A 101 -12.57 14.05 -5.86
C ARG A 101 -12.31 13.94 -4.36
N GLY A 102 -11.98 12.76 -3.85
CA GLY A 102 -11.57 12.58 -2.46
C GLY A 102 -10.17 13.13 -2.19
N ASP A 103 -9.88 13.49 -0.95
CA ASP A 103 -8.65 14.16 -0.53
C ASP A 103 -8.25 13.84 0.92
N PHE A 104 -7.14 14.39 1.39
CA PHE A 104 -6.68 14.20 2.76
C PHE A 104 -7.61 14.83 3.79
N LYS A 105 -8.26 15.95 3.43
CA LYS A 105 -9.25 16.56 4.32
C LYS A 105 -10.44 15.62 4.52
N GLY A 106 -10.91 14.99 3.46
CA GLY A 106 -11.97 14.00 3.52
C GLY A 106 -11.59 12.79 4.37
N LEU A 107 -10.36 12.30 4.26
CA LEU A 107 -9.86 11.24 5.12
C LEU A 107 -9.84 11.68 6.60
N ILE A 108 -9.33 12.87 6.89
CA ILE A 108 -9.30 13.44 8.25
C ILE A 108 -10.73 13.54 8.81
N ASP A 109 -11.67 14.06 8.04
CA ASP A 109 -13.08 14.24 8.44
C ASP A 109 -13.78 12.89 8.73
N LYS A 110 -13.33 11.79 8.13
CA LYS A 110 -13.93 10.44 8.27
C LYS A 110 -13.11 9.44 9.08
N LEU A 111 -12.08 9.88 9.79
CA LEU A 111 -11.33 9.01 10.72
C LEU A 111 -12.21 8.38 11.79
N ASP A 112 -13.20 9.11 12.30
CA ASP A 112 -14.16 8.58 13.28
C ASP A 112 -15.05 7.49 12.70
N TYR A 113 -15.42 7.56 11.42
CA TYR A 113 -16.14 6.49 10.74
C TYR A 113 -15.29 5.20 10.70
N ILE A 114 -14.04 5.31 10.29
CA ILE A 114 -13.12 4.16 10.19
C ILE A 114 -12.89 3.53 11.58
N LYS A 115 -12.71 4.38 12.61
CA LYS A 115 -12.59 3.92 14.00
C LYS A 115 -13.89 3.32 14.54
N ALA A 116 -15.05 3.84 14.15
CA ALA A 116 -16.37 3.31 14.50
C ALA A 116 -16.60 1.91 13.91
N LEU A 117 -16.08 1.62 12.72
CA LEU A 117 -16.03 0.25 12.16
C LEU A 117 -15.06 -0.65 12.92
N GLY A 118 -14.09 -0.09 13.64
CA GLY A 118 -13.13 -0.81 14.48
C GLY A 118 -11.73 -0.96 13.88
N PHE A 119 -11.46 -0.36 12.72
CA PHE A 119 -10.14 -0.42 12.08
C PHE A 119 -9.15 0.52 12.73
N SER A 120 -7.92 0.04 12.91
CA SER A 120 -6.83 0.77 13.55
C SER A 120 -5.66 1.11 12.61
N ALA A 121 -5.78 0.79 11.34
CA ALA A 121 -4.87 1.20 10.28
C ALA A 121 -5.65 1.54 9.00
N ILE A 122 -5.15 2.52 8.24
CA ILE A 122 -5.68 2.90 6.94
C ILE A 122 -4.59 2.68 5.90
N TRP A 123 -4.87 1.85 4.89
CA TRP A 123 -4.04 1.76 3.70
C TRP A 123 -4.59 2.75 2.67
N ILE A 124 -3.76 3.69 2.27
CA ILE A 124 -4.05 4.69 1.24
C ILE A 124 -3.23 4.39 -0.03
N THR A 125 -3.81 4.63 -1.19
CA THR A 125 -3.11 4.58 -2.49
C THR A 125 -1.92 5.55 -2.52
N PRO A 126 -0.94 5.39 -3.45
CA PRO A 126 0.25 6.22 -3.47
C PRO A 126 -0.05 7.71 -3.46
N VAL A 127 0.70 8.45 -2.66
CA VAL A 127 0.50 9.90 -2.45
C VAL A 127 1.39 10.77 -3.33
N VAL A 128 2.30 10.15 -4.07
CA VAL A 128 3.34 10.84 -4.85
C VAL A 128 2.76 11.59 -6.04
N THR A 129 3.49 12.62 -6.52
CA THR A 129 3.06 13.42 -7.67
C THR A 129 2.95 12.58 -8.93
N ASN A 130 1.77 12.60 -9.56
CA ASN A 130 1.48 11.96 -10.83
C ASN A 130 1.28 13.01 -11.92
N ALA A 131 1.55 12.64 -13.18
CA ALA A 131 1.44 13.56 -14.31
C ALA A 131 0.00 13.69 -14.78
N SER A 132 -0.59 12.57 -15.20
CA SER A 132 -1.90 12.50 -15.83
C SER A 132 -3.04 12.84 -14.86
N GLY A 133 -4.10 13.27 -15.43
CA GLY A 133 -5.33 13.48 -14.73
C GLY A 133 -6.01 12.17 -14.33
N TYR A 134 -6.00 11.15 -15.19
CA TYR A 134 -6.59 9.85 -14.88
C TYR A 134 -5.78 9.03 -13.87
N ASP A 135 -4.58 9.45 -13.54
CA ASP A 135 -3.72 8.82 -12.49
C ASP A 135 -4.25 9.05 -11.06
N TYR A 136 -5.54 9.20 -10.90
CA TYR A 136 -6.24 9.41 -9.62
C TYR A 136 -5.90 8.35 -8.56
N HIS A 137 -5.42 7.20 -8.97
CA HIS A 137 -5.00 6.11 -8.11
C HIS A 137 -3.55 6.23 -7.62
N GLY A 138 -2.73 7.12 -8.20
CA GLY A 138 -1.38 7.45 -7.71
C GLY A 138 -0.24 6.53 -8.17
N TYR A 139 -0.47 5.55 -9.03
CA TYR A 139 0.56 4.53 -9.38
C TYR A 139 1.52 4.93 -10.51
N HIS A 140 1.34 6.08 -11.14
CA HIS A 140 2.18 6.51 -12.27
C HIS A 140 3.01 7.75 -11.90
N ALA A 141 3.96 7.56 -10.99
CA ALA A 141 4.74 8.65 -10.43
C ALA A 141 5.48 9.48 -11.48
N MET A 142 5.37 10.81 -11.34
CA MET A 142 6.22 11.79 -11.99
C MET A 142 7.31 12.32 -11.03
N ASP A 143 7.08 12.26 -9.72
CA ASP A 143 8.05 12.61 -8.69
C ASP A 143 7.76 11.81 -7.42
N PHE A 144 8.65 10.89 -7.06
CA PHE A 144 8.51 10.06 -5.87
C PHE A 144 8.74 10.82 -4.56
N SER A 145 9.41 11.97 -4.63
CA SER A 145 9.83 12.74 -3.46
C SER A 145 8.79 13.74 -2.96
N THR A 146 7.76 14.02 -3.76
CA THR A 146 6.74 15.04 -3.47
C THR A 146 5.34 14.45 -3.44
N VAL A 147 4.49 15.02 -2.57
CA VAL A 147 3.07 14.69 -2.50
C VAL A 147 2.31 15.42 -3.60
N ASP A 148 1.34 14.75 -4.23
CA ASP A 148 0.51 15.37 -5.26
C ASP A 148 -0.42 16.43 -4.64
N VAL A 149 -0.36 17.64 -5.19
CA VAL A 149 -1.09 18.80 -4.68
C VAL A 149 -2.61 18.63 -4.70
N ARG A 150 -3.13 17.71 -5.54
CA ARG A 150 -4.57 17.42 -5.64
C ARG A 150 -5.13 16.68 -4.44
N TYR A 151 -4.27 16.08 -3.60
CA TYR A 151 -4.68 15.50 -2.31
C TYR A 151 -4.75 16.51 -1.19
N GLU A 152 -4.05 17.65 -1.30
CA GLU A 152 -3.81 18.58 -0.22
C GLU A 152 -4.71 19.81 -0.29
N SER A 153 -5.04 20.36 0.87
CA SER A 153 -5.70 21.65 1.03
C SER A 153 -5.21 22.35 2.29
N ASP A 154 -5.65 23.59 2.52
CA ASP A 154 -5.21 24.36 3.69
C ASP A 154 -5.61 23.67 4.99
N GLY A 155 -4.63 23.33 5.82
CA GLY A 155 -4.81 22.58 7.07
C GLY A 155 -5.05 21.08 6.90
N ALA A 156 -4.89 20.53 5.69
CA ALA A 156 -5.03 19.11 5.37
C ALA A 156 -3.95 18.64 4.42
N THR A 157 -2.70 18.80 4.84
CA THR A 157 -1.54 18.20 4.16
C THR A 157 -1.40 16.73 4.53
N TYR A 158 -0.50 16.03 3.85
CA TYR A 158 -0.20 14.64 4.20
C TYR A 158 0.30 14.50 5.65
N GLN A 159 1.08 15.45 6.15
CA GLN A 159 1.50 15.46 7.56
C GLN A 159 0.31 15.66 8.49
N ASP A 160 -0.64 16.54 8.14
CA ASP A 160 -1.83 16.75 8.95
C ASP A 160 -2.70 15.48 9.03
N LEU A 161 -2.80 14.72 7.94
CA LEU A 161 -3.48 13.41 7.94
C LEU A 161 -2.80 12.39 8.86
N ILE A 162 -1.46 12.27 8.78
CA ILE A 162 -0.69 11.36 9.63
C ILE A 162 -0.90 11.73 11.12
N ASP A 163 -0.76 13.01 11.44
CA ASP A 163 -0.90 13.50 12.81
C ASP A 163 -2.33 13.29 13.35
N ALA A 164 -3.36 13.58 12.54
CA ALA A 164 -4.75 13.38 12.92
C ALA A 164 -5.12 11.89 13.11
N ALA A 165 -4.59 11.01 12.25
CA ALA A 165 -4.78 9.56 12.39
C ALA A 165 -4.15 9.05 13.68
N HIS A 166 -2.91 9.45 13.97
CA HIS A 166 -2.19 9.07 15.20
C HIS A 166 -2.90 9.55 16.46
N GLU A 167 -3.48 10.75 16.47
CA GLU A 167 -4.30 11.23 17.60
C GLU A 167 -5.49 10.32 17.92
N LYS A 168 -6.03 9.67 16.90
CA LYS A 168 -7.13 8.71 17.07
C LYS A 168 -6.66 7.28 17.31
N GLY A 169 -5.34 7.05 17.35
CA GLY A 169 -4.73 5.73 17.49
C GLY A 169 -4.78 4.91 16.20
N ILE A 170 -4.90 5.56 15.04
CA ILE A 170 -4.96 4.94 13.72
C ILE A 170 -3.60 5.08 13.04
N LYS A 171 -3.08 3.99 12.50
CA LYS A 171 -1.85 3.93 11.72
C LYS A 171 -2.08 4.26 10.25
N ILE A 172 -1.07 4.82 9.59
CA ILE A 172 -1.07 5.04 8.14
C ILE A 172 -0.17 4.00 7.47
N VAL A 173 -0.76 3.25 6.56
CA VAL A 173 -0.08 2.36 5.61
C VAL A 173 -0.02 3.10 4.27
N GLN A 174 1.16 3.52 3.86
CA GLN A 174 1.36 4.17 2.57
C GLN A 174 1.64 3.13 1.50
N ASP A 175 0.90 3.19 0.40
CA ASP A 175 1.24 2.45 -0.82
C ASP A 175 2.46 3.09 -1.49
N ILE A 176 3.42 2.28 -1.89
CA ILE A 176 4.65 2.73 -2.55
C ILE A 176 4.95 1.92 -3.80
N VAL A 177 5.56 2.56 -4.78
CA VAL A 177 5.96 1.95 -6.05
C VAL A 177 7.46 2.16 -6.26
N VAL A 178 8.21 1.10 -6.59
CA VAL A 178 9.63 1.20 -6.96
C VAL A 178 9.92 0.58 -8.32
N ASN A 179 9.00 -0.24 -8.82
CA ASN A 179 9.19 -0.96 -10.08
C ASN A 179 9.12 -0.06 -11.32
N HIS A 180 8.27 0.95 -11.31
CA HIS A 180 7.99 1.78 -12.50
C HIS A 180 7.70 3.23 -12.15
N SER A 181 7.84 4.11 -13.15
CA SER A 181 7.34 5.48 -13.15
C SER A 181 6.31 5.69 -14.25
N GLY A 182 5.62 6.84 -14.22
CA GLY A 182 4.75 7.27 -15.32
C GLY A 182 5.52 7.59 -16.60
N ASN A 183 4.81 7.70 -17.73
CA ASN A 183 5.42 7.92 -19.04
C ASN A 183 5.69 9.38 -19.39
N PHE A 184 5.38 10.32 -18.51
CA PHE A 184 5.81 11.73 -18.66
C PHE A 184 7.22 12.00 -18.13
N GLY A 185 7.93 10.94 -17.72
CA GLY A 185 9.24 11.01 -17.09
C GLY A 185 9.14 11.31 -15.59
N GLU A 186 10.14 10.86 -14.89
CA GLU A 186 10.28 11.11 -13.46
C GLU A 186 11.28 12.24 -13.24
N ALA A 187 10.98 13.16 -12.34
CA ALA A 187 11.69 14.43 -12.16
C ALA A 187 13.20 14.30 -11.94
N THR A 188 13.67 13.20 -11.34
CA THR A 188 15.08 12.90 -11.09
C THR A 188 15.68 11.96 -12.12
N LEU A 189 14.93 10.92 -12.52
CA LEU A 189 15.45 9.85 -13.38
C LEU A 189 15.33 10.20 -14.88
N ALA A 190 14.26 10.88 -15.27
CA ALA A 190 14.00 11.27 -16.66
C ALA A 190 13.25 12.60 -16.73
N PRO A 191 13.90 13.74 -16.45
CA PRO A 191 13.26 15.05 -16.39
C PRO A 191 12.87 15.54 -17.79
N MET A 192 11.67 15.15 -18.25
CA MET A 192 11.14 15.50 -19.57
C MET A 192 10.11 16.64 -19.50
N PHE A 193 9.25 16.62 -18.50
CA PHE A 193 8.16 17.57 -18.33
C PHE A 193 8.18 18.19 -16.93
N LYS A 194 7.60 19.39 -16.82
CA LYS A 194 7.24 20.04 -15.56
C LYS A 194 5.77 20.42 -15.60
N LYS A 195 5.12 20.47 -14.44
CA LYS A 195 3.78 21.02 -14.30
C LYS A 195 3.86 22.53 -14.10
N GLU A 196 3.14 23.31 -14.92
CA GLU A 196 2.95 24.74 -14.75
C GLU A 196 1.46 25.02 -14.59
N TYR A 197 1.07 25.58 -13.47
CA TYR A 197 -0.32 25.89 -13.13
C TYR A 197 -0.40 27.07 -12.15
N ASP A 198 -1.40 27.90 -12.31
CA ASP A 198 -1.71 29.00 -11.39
C ASP A 198 -2.80 28.61 -10.38
N SER A 199 -3.64 27.66 -10.75
CA SER A 199 -4.72 27.09 -9.92
C SER A 199 -4.79 25.58 -10.08
N ILE A 200 -5.40 24.89 -9.09
CA ILE A 200 -5.59 23.45 -9.15
C ILE A 200 -6.39 23.02 -10.38
N GLN A 201 -7.29 23.88 -10.86
CA GLN A 201 -8.14 23.62 -12.03
C GLN A 201 -7.35 23.60 -13.36
N ASP A 202 -6.19 24.21 -13.41
CA ASP A 202 -5.33 24.16 -14.61
C ASP A 202 -4.80 22.74 -14.85
N LEU A 203 -4.75 21.91 -13.79
CA LEU A 203 -4.38 20.51 -13.89
C LEU A 203 -5.41 19.64 -14.62
N ALA A 204 -6.58 20.19 -14.95
CA ALA A 204 -7.57 19.54 -15.81
C ALA A 204 -7.16 19.53 -17.30
N SER A 205 -6.20 20.36 -17.70
CA SER A 205 -5.70 20.44 -19.08
C SER A 205 -4.31 19.86 -19.20
N VAL A 206 -4.07 19.08 -20.26
CA VAL A 206 -2.72 18.62 -20.63
C VAL A 206 -1.76 19.78 -20.88
N ASP A 207 -2.29 20.98 -21.12
CA ASP A 207 -1.48 22.19 -21.30
C ASP A 207 -0.67 22.58 -20.05
N CYS A 208 -1.01 22.04 -18.88
CA CYS A 208 -0.18 22.21 -17.68
C CYS A 208 1.17 21.47 -17.79
N MET A 209 1.26 20.46 -18.64
CA MET A 209 2.46 19.66 -18.85
C MET A 209 3.36 20.34 -19.89
N LYS A 210 4.43 20.97 -19.42
CA LYS A 210 5.39 21.68 -20.28
C LYS A 210 6.67 20.89 -20.46
N VAL A 211 7.09 20.70 -21.69
CA VAL A 211 8.41 20.13 -21.99
C VAL A 211 9.50 21.01 -21.35
N ILE A 212 10.43 20.40 -20.64
CA ILE A 212 11.56 21.11 -20.01
C ILE A 212 12.51 21.59 -21.11
N GLU A 213 12.64 22.92 -21.24
CA GLU A 213 13.51 23.55 -22.23
C GLU A 213 14.97 23.08 -22.03
N GLY A 214 15.61 22.71 -23.14
CA GLY A 214 17.00 22.24 -23.12
C GLY A 214 17.20 20.82 -22.60
N SER A 215 16.14 20.12 -22.19
CA SER A 215 16.20 18.70 -21.85
C SER A 215 16.59 17.86 -23.07
N ASP A 216 17.01 16.63 -22.82
CA ASP A 216 17.31 15.69 -23.89
C ASP A 216 16.05 15.36 -24.71
N PHE A 217 14.90 15.25 -24.02
CA PHE A 217 13.60 15.10 -24.66
C PHE A 217 13.28 16.25 -25.62
N ALA A 218 13.43 17.52 -25.20
CA ALA A 218 13.18 18.68 -26.04
C ALA A 218 14.09 18.73 -27.28
N LYS A 219 15.35 18.29 -27.15
CA LYS A 219 16.29 18.19 -28.28
C LYS A 219 15.91 17.10 -29.28
N THR A 220 15.42 15.98 -28.77
CA THR A 220 15.02 14.82 -29.58
C THR A 220 13.70 15.07 -30.31
N PHE A 221 12.74 15.71 -29.63
CA PHE A 221 11.40 16.02 -30.13
C PHE A 221 11.10 17.53 -30.12
N PRO A 222 11.78 18.32 -30.94
CA PRO A 222 11.65 19.82 -30.92
C PRO A 222 10.24 20.30 -31.31
N ASN A 223 9.46 19.46 -31.98
CA ASN A 223 8.08 19.77 -32.41
C ASN A 223 7.06 18.85 -31.69
N TYR A 224 7.34 18.47 -30.43
CA TYR A 224 6.49 17.53 -29.67
C TYR A 224 5.02 17.96 -29.63
N ASP A 225 4.76 19.25 -29.41
CA ASP A 225 3.40 19.80 -29.31
C ASP A 225 2.62 19.76 -30.65
N GLU A 226 3.33 19.58 -31.78
CA GLU A 226 2.73 19.45 -33.11
C GLU A 226 2.42 18.00 -33.50
N LEU A 227 2.88 17.01 -32.71
CA LEU A 227 2.65 15.59 -32.96
C LEU A 227 1.21 15.20 -32.64
N ASP A 228 0.70 14.20 -33.36
CA ASP A 228 -0.57 13.56 -33.01
C ASP A 228 -0.45 12.85 -31.63
N PRO A 229 -1.55 12.72 -30.87
CA PRO A 229 -1.52 12.12 -29.51
C PRO A 229 -0.84 10.75 -29.43
N GLY A 230 -1.00 9.90 -30.46
CA GLY A 230 -0.33 8.60 -30.52
C GLY A 230 1.18 8.70 -30.69
N ASP A 231 1.66 9.66 -31.49
CA ASP A 231 3.09 9.93 -31.69
C ASP A 231 3.68 10.62 -30.46
N GLN A 232 2.94 11.49 -29.79
CA GLN A 232 3.34 12.06 -28.48
C GLN A 232 3.54 10.97 -27.44
N TYR A 233 2.61 10.04 -27.35
CA TYR A 233 2.72 8.88 -26.44
C TYR A 233 3.94 8.02 -26.78
N ALA A 234 4.15 7.69 -28.05
CA ALA A 234 5.31 6.93 -28.52
C ALA A 234 6.62 7.64 -28.21
N ALA A 235 6.69 8.97 -28.42
CA ALA A 235 7.88 9.78 -28.12
C ALA A 235 8.26 9.70 -26.64
N ARG A 236 7.29 9.89 -25.73
CA ARG A 236 7.52 9.79 -24.29
C ARG A 236 8.03 8.42 -23.87
N LEU A 237 7.41 7.37 -24.42
CA LEU A 237 7.73 6.00 -24.04
C LEU A 237 9.10 5.57 -24.56
N ASN A 238 9.40 5.86 -25.83
CA ASN A 238 10.59 5.38 -26.51
C ASN A 238 11.87 5.99 -25.94
N ILE A 239 11.84 7.25 -25.48
CA ILE A 239 13.04 7.90 -24.93
C ILE A 239 13.51 7.26 -23.63
N MET A 240 12.58 6.68 -22.84
CA MET A 240 12.90 5.98 -21.60
C MET A 240 13.13 4.48 -21.80
N LYS A 241 12.39 3.86 -22.73
CA LYS A 241 12.31 2.42 -22.90
C LYS A 241 13.39 1.84 -23.80
N ASP A 242 13.51 2.31 -25.02
CA ASP A 242 14.52 1.84 -25.99
C ASP A 242 14.89 2.91 -27.00
N THR A 243 16.11 3.29 -26.98
CA THR A 243 16.68 4.33 -27.81
C THR A 243 17.03 3.90 -29.21
N LYS A 244 17.00 2.61 -29.53
CA LYS A 244 17.32 2.08 -30.87
C LYS A 244 16.32 2.50 -31.94
N GLU A 245 15.09 2.83 -31.53
CA GLU A 245 14.04 3.29 -32.42
C GLU A 245 14.14 4.80 -32.72
N LEU A 246 15.03 5.51 -32.07
CA LEU A 246 15.17 6.96 -32.16
C LEU A 246 16.41 7.39 -32.96
N ASP A 247 16.94 6.74 -33.87
CA ASP A 247 18.10 7.09 -34.74
C ASP A 247 19.23 7.97 -34.14
N SER A 248 19.14 8.35 -32.85
CA SER A 248 19.94 9.36 -32.19
C SER A 248 20.80 8.84 -31.02
N GLY A 249 20.77 7.55 -30.74
CA GLY A 249 21.60 6.93 -29.69
C GLY A 249 20.89 6.72 -28.36
N ASN A 250 21.65 6.39 -27.33
CA ASN A 250 21.14 6.11 -25.99
C ASN A 250 20.89 7.43 -25.23
N HIS A 251 19.63 7.71 -24.86
CA HIS A 251 19.24 8.90 -24.10
C HIS A 251 19.31 8.69 -22.59
N ASP A 252 19.08 7.47 -22.11
CA ASP A 252 19.32 7.10 -20.70
C ASP A 252 20.73 6.55 -20.51
N THR A 253 21.72 7.45 -20.55
CA THR A 253 23.14 7.10 -20.45
C THR A 253 23.52 6.54 -19.09
N GLU A 254 22.71 6.80 -18.05
CA GLU A 254 22.92 6.31 -16.68
C GLU A 254 22.24 4.96 -16.44
N ASN A 255 21.45 4.47 -17.39
CA ASN A 255 20.66 3.23 -17.28
C ASN A 255 19.74 3.24 -16.06
N TYR A 256 18.97 4.32 -15.89
CA TYR A 256 17.96 4.44 -14.82
C TYR A 256 16.74 3.58 -15.11
N TYR A 257 16.53 3.17 -16.36
CA TYR A 257 15.49 2.26 -16.83
C TYR A 257 16.11 0.98 -17.37
N HIS A 258 15.36 -0.13 -17.34
CA HIS A 258 15.90 -1.42 -17.83
C HIS A 258 16.05 -1.50 -19.34
N HIS A 259 15.29 -0.68 -20.11
CA HIS A 259 15.29 -0.69 -21.58
C HIS A 259 14.84 -2.00 -22.23
N PHE A 260 14.23 -2.88 -21.47
CA PHE A 260 13.69 -4.14 -21.97
C PHE A 260 12.30 -3.89 -22.60
N LYS A 261 11.91 -4.82 -23.49
CA LYS A 261 10.55 -4.86 -24.06
C LYS A 261 9.54 -5.35 -23.01
N ASP A 262 8.31 -5.56 -23.45
CA ASP A 262 7.25 -6.08 -22.60
C ASP A 262 7.70 -7.35 -21.87
N LEU A 263 7.28 -7.49 -20.63
CA LEU A 263 7.62 -8.63 -19.79
C LEU A 263 6.99 -9.94 -20.30
N SER A 264 7.57 -11.05 -19.88
CA SER A 264 6.96 -12.37 -19.93
C SER A 264 6.68 -12.84 -18.50
N TRP A 265 5.43 -13.14 -18.21
CA TRP A 265 4.91 -13.33 -16.85
C TRP A 265 5.56 -14.47 -16.06
N GLU A 266 6.05 -15.51 -16.74
CA GLU A 266 6.67 -16.70 -16.14
C GLU A 266 8.15 -16.85 -16.51
N SER A 267 8.83 -15.76 -16.85
CA SER A 267 10.26 -15.74 -17.17
C SER A 267 10.99 -14.68 -16.34
N PRO A 268 12.32 -14.69 -16.30
CA PRO A 268 13.09 -13.65 -15.60
C PRO A 268 12.76 -12.23 -16.02
N THR A 269 12.28 -12.01 -17.24
CA THR A 269 11.88 -10.68 -17.74
C THR A 269 10.63 -10.12 -17.03
N VAL A 270 9.95 -10.91 -16.20
CA VAL A 270 8.92 -10.39 -15.29
C VAL A 270 9.47 -9.32 -14.34
N GLN A 271 10.76 -9.33 -14.08
CA GLN A 271 11.48 -8.42 -13.16
C GLN A 271 12.29 -7.32 -13.89
N THR A 272 12.32 -7.33 -15.21
CA THR A 272 13.11 -6.37 -16.02
C THR A 272 12.37 -5.89 -17.26
N GLY A 273 11.09 -6.22 -17.40
CA GLY A 273 10.24 -5.85 -18.52
C GLY A 273 9.07 -5.00 -18.12
N GLN A 274 8.56 -4.21 -19.05
CA GLN A 274 7.48 -3.29 -18.84
C GLN A 274 6.13 -3.99 -18.68
N ILE A 275 5.39 -3.62 -17.62
CA ILE A 275 4.06 -4.19 -17.32
C ILE A 275 2.99 -3.63 -18.27
N ALA A 276 2.98 -2.31 -18.45
CA ALA A 276 2.00 -1.59 -19.26
C ALA A 276 2.62 -0.33 -19.86
N GLY A 277 1.93 0.33 -20.80
CA GLY A 277 2.46 1.47 -21.53
C GLY A 277 2.70 2.74 -20.69
N ASP A 278 1.99 2.88 -19.59
CA ASP A 278 2.10 3.98 -18.62
C ASP A 278 2.92 3.61 -17.37
N CYS A 279 3.46 2.38 -17.32
CA CYS A 279 4.33 1.88 -16.26
C CYS A 279 5.73 1.63 -16.82
N VAL A 280 6.57 2.66 -16.91
CA VAL A 280 7.92 2.52 -17.49
C VAL A 280 8.86 1.90 -16.47
N ASP A 281 9.48 0.78 -16.84
CA ASP A 281 10.22 -0.11 -15.94
C ASP A 281 11.54 0.48 -15.48
N ILE A 282 11.66 0.75 -14.19
CA ILE A 282 12.84 1.35 -13.55
C ILE A 282 13.90 0.29 -13.28
N ASN A 283 15.17 0.61 -13.53
CA ASN A 283 16.31 -0.25 -13.20
C ASN A 283 16.61 -0.23 -11.69
N THR A 284 15.91 -1.05 -10.94
CA THR A 284 16.05 -1.18 -9.48
C THR A 284 17.41 -1.78 -9.07
N GLU A 285 18.16 -2.39 -9.98
CA GLU A 285 19.51 -2.92 -9.80
C GLU A 285 20.60 -1.85 -9.93
N ASN A 286 20.21 -0.62 -10.36
CA ASN A 286 21.12 0.52 -10.41
C ASN A 286 21.24 1.17 -9.01
N PRO A 287 22.46 1.20 -8.41
CA PRO A 287 22.64 1.76 -7.08
C PRO A 287 22.16 3.21 -6.94
N LYS A 288 22.31 4.04 -7.99
CA LYS A 288 21.87 5.44 -7.97
C LYS A 288 20.35 5.56 -7.88
N VAL A 289 19.64 4.67 -8.57
CA VAL A 289 18.18 4.58 -8.51
C VAL A 289 17.73 4.11 -7.13
N ALA A 290 18.36 3.06 -6.62
CA ALA A 290 18.04 2.55 -5.28
C ALA A 290 18.27 3.60 -4.18
N ASP A 291 19.39 4.36 -4.26
CA ASP A 291 19.69 5.43 -3.32
C ASP A 291 18.64 6.54 -3.38
N TYR A 292 18.25 6.97 -4.58
CA TYR A 292 17.22 7.98 -4.79
C TYR A 292 15.85 7.54 -4.22
N LEU A 293 15.38 6.35 -4.59
CA LEU A 293 14.09 5.83 -4.11
C LEU A 293 14.09 5.61 -2.59
N ASN A 294 15.21 5.13 -2.04
CA ASN A 294 15.36 5.01 -0.59
C ASN A 294 15.32 6.39 0.11
N GLU A 295 15.95 7.41 -0.44
CA GLU A 295 15.89 8.76 0.11
C GLU A 295 14.45 9.29 0.10
N ALA A 296 13.74 9.15 -1.02
CA ALA A 296 12.36 9.59 -1.17
C ALA A 296 11.44 8.89 -0.16
N TYR A 297 11.47 7.56 -0.09
CA TYR A 297 10.56 6.81 0.80
C TYR A 297 10.96 6.89 2.28
N ASN A 298 12.23 6.98 2.61
CA ASN A 298 12.67 7.25 3.98
C ASN A 298 12.15 8.59 4.52
N ASN A 299 11.93 9.59 3.65
CA ASN A 299 11.31 10.85 4.06
C ASN A 299 9.87 10.65 4.55
N TYR A 300 9.08 9.81 3.87
CA TYR A 300 7.71 9.48 4.32
C TYR A 300 7.72 8.71 5.65
N ILE A 301 8.65 7.78 5.85
CA ILE A 301 8.83 7.11 7.15
C ILE A 301 9.13 8.14 8.24
N ASN A 302 10.01 9.11 7.96
CA ASN A 302 10.35 10.18 8.88
C ASN A 302 9.18 11.16 9.15
N MET A 303 8.21 11.28 8.24
CA MET A 303 6.96 11.99 8.47
C MET A 303 6.05 11.28 9.48
N GLY A 304 6.25 9.99 9.70
CA GLY A 304 5.47 9.21 10.65
C GLY A 304 4.61 8.12 10.03
N VAL A 305 4.78 7.80 8.75
CA VAL A 305 4.14 6.62 8.13
C VAL A 305 4.52 5.37 8.90
N ASP A 306 3.55 4.51 9.19
CA ASP A 306 3.71 3.35 10.08
C ASP A 306 4.05 2.06 9.34
N ALA A 307 3.65 1.97 8.08
CA ALA A 307 3.87 0.79 7.26
C ALA A 307 3.91 1.15 5.77
N PHE A 308 4.56 0.31 4.98
CA PHE A 308 4.47 0.33 3.52
C PHE A 308 3.72 -0.89 2.97
N ARG A 309 2.85 -0.63 2.00
CA ARG A 309 2.43 -1.63 1.02
C ARG A 309 3.28 -1.42 -0.24
N LEU A 310 4.08 -2.40 -0.60
CA LEU A 310 4.92 -2.36 -1.80
C LEU A 310 4.14 -2.89 -3.00
N ASP A 311 3.79 -1.99 -3.90
CA ASP A 311 3.18 -2.30 -5.18
C ASP A 311 4.12 -3.12 -6.05
N THR A 312 3.55 -4.01 -6.87
CA THR A 312 4.32 -4.76 -7.88
C THR A 312 5.60 -5.42 -7.36
N GLU A 313 5.61 -5.91 -6.12
CA GLU A 313 6.77 -6.57 -5.51
C GLU A 313 7.27 -7.76 -6.35
N LYS A 314 6.37 -8.50 -7.00
CA LYS A 314 6.71 -9.59 -7.92
C LYS A 314 7.63 -9.15 -9.08
N HIS A 315 7.53 -7.89 -9.47
CA HIS A 315 8.25 -7.31 -10.61
C HIS A 315 9.61 -6.72 -10.23
N VAL A 316 10.00 -6.84 -8.96
CA VAL A 316 11.35 -6.54 -8.48
C VAL A 316 11.97 -7.83 -7.92
N SER A 317 13.21 -8.10 -8.23
CA SER A 317 13.88 -9.30 -7.70
C SER A 317 13.90 -9.26 -6.17
N ARG A 318 13.56 -10.41 -5.52
CA ARG A 318 13.76 -10.53 -4.06
C ARG A 318 15.20 -10.21 -3.66
N LEU A 319 16.18 -10.55 -4.51
CA LEU A 319 17.57 -10.24 -4.25
C LEU A 319 17.79 -8.72 -4.15
N THR A 320 17.24 -7.94 -5.08
CA THR A 320 17.31 -6.47 -5.08
C THR A 320 16.64 -5.89 -3.84
N LEU A 321 15.43 -6.36 -3.51
CA LEU A 321 14.68 -5.92 -2.34
C LEU A 321 15.47 -6.18 -1.05
N ASN A 322 16.05 -7.37 -0.90
CA ASN A 322 16.79 -7.76 0.30
C ASN A 322 18.15 -7.03 0.42
N GLN A 323 18.74 -6.56 -0.68
CA GLN A 323 20.02 -5.84 -0.64
C GLN A 323 19.85 -4.32 -0.53
N TYR A 324 18.89 -3.72 -1.21
CA TYR A 324 18.80 -2.27 -1.31
C TYR A 324 17.66 -1.67 -0.49
N PHE A 325 16.44 -2.21 -0.57
CA PHE A 325 15.25 -1.52 -0.10
C PHE A 325 14.86 -1.89 1.33
N PHE A 326 14.61 -3.16 1.61
CA PHE A 326 14.15 -3.58 2.94
C PHE A 326 15.09 -3.19 4.08
N PRO A 327 16.43 -3.37 3.97
CA PRO A 327 17.33 -2.94 5.03
C PRO A 327 17.30 -1.43 5.29
N SER A 328 17.12 -0.61 4.25
CA SER A 328 17.04 0.85 4.36
C SER A 328 15.77 1.27 5.10
N TRP A 329 14.62 0.77 4.66
CA TRP A 329 13.33 1.15 5.23
C TRP A 329 13.13 0.63 6.65
N LEU A 330 13.50 -0.62 6.92
CA LEU A 330 13.44 -1.20 8.27
C LEU A 330 14.38 -0.49 9.26
N LYS A 331 15.56 -0.06 8.79
CA LYS A 331 16.47 0.74 9.60
C LYS A 331 15.89 2.11 9.95
N THR A 332 15.27 2.78 8.99
CA THR A 332 14.66 4.11 9.18
C THR A 332 13.40 4.03 10.04
N GLY A 333 12.52 3.07 9.75
CA GLY A 333 11.27 2.86 10.45
C GLY A 333 11.41 2.26 11.85
N GLY A 334 12.53 1.58 12.11
CA GLY A 334 12.83 0.96 13.39
C GLY A 334 11.99 -0.29 13.67
N LYS A 335 12.06 -0.71 14.93
CA LYS A 335 11.30 -1.86 15.40
C LYS A 335 9.81 -1.62 15.20
N ASN A 336 9.05 -2.49 14.73
CA ASN A 336 7.61 -2.42 14.47
C ASN A 336 7.21 -1.61 13.22
N PHE A 337 8.15 -1.12 12.39
CA PHE A 337 7.80 -0.67 11.05
C PHE A 337 7.44 -1.89 10.20
N PHE A 338 6.26 -1.85 9.58
CA PHE A 338 5.75 -3.00 8.85
C PHE A 338 5.83 -2.78 7.33
N ILE A 339 6.19 -3.82 6.61
CA ILE A 339 6.23 -3.83 5.14
C ILE A 339 5.54 -5.10 4.67
N PHE A 340 4.61 -4.95 3.73
CA PHE A 340 4.02 -6.07 3.01
C PHE A 340 3.89 -5.73 1.54
N GLY A 341 4.11 -6.71 0.69
CA GLY A 341 4.15 -6.45 -0.74
C GLY A 341 3.13 -7.21 -1.55
N GLU A 342 2.92 -6.71 -2.76
CA GLU A 342 2.05 -7.30 -3.74
C GLU A 342 2.82 -8.26 -4.64
N VAL A 343 2.76 -9.54 -4.33
CA VAL A 343 3.23 -10.61 -5.21
C VAL A 343 2.01 -11.20 -5.91
N CYS A 344 1.45 -10.44 -6.84
CA CYS A 344 0.21 -10.82 -7.53
C CYS A 344 0.44 -12.02 -8.45
N THR A 345 -0.21 -13.11 -8.13
CA THR A 345 -0.31 -14.28 -9.02
C THR A 345 -1.74 -14.32 -9.57
N ARG A 346 -1.92 -14.81 -10.80
CA ARG A 346 -3.26 -14.96 -11.38
C ARG A 346 -3.73 -16.41 -11.38
N VAL A 347 -3.18 -17.20 -10.49
CA VAL A 347 -3.51 -18.61 -10.27
C VAL A 347 -3.88 -18.82 -8.81
N SER A 348 -4.74 -19.79 -8.54
CA SER A 348 -5.20 -20.08 -7.18
C SER A 348 -4.22 -20.94 -6.37
N GLU A 349 -3.14 -21.39 -6.96
CA GLU A 349 -2.08 -22.14 -6.30
C GLU A 349 -1.12 -21.20 -5.54
N PHE A 350 -0.49 -21.69 -4.49
CA PHE A 350 0.49 -20.91 -3.73
C PHE A 350 1.87 -20.82 -4.42
N TRP A 351 2.24 -21.79 -5.25
CA TRP A 351 3.36 -21.68 -6.18
C TRP A 351 2.86 -21.36 -7.59
N ASN A 352 3.02 -20.12 -8.00
CA ASN A 352 2.60 -19.65 -9.32
C ASN A 352 3.30 -20.46 -10.43
N HIS A 353 2.56 -21.29 -11.14
CA HIS A 353 3.09 -22.24 -12.13
C HIS A 353 4.27 -23.10 -11.65
N ASN A 354 4.33 -23.40 -10.35
CA ASN A 354 5.44 -24.08 -9.65
C ASN A 354 6.79 -23.32 -9.71
N ILE A 355 6.76 -21.99 -9.87
CA ILE A 355 7.94 -21.12 -9.91
C ILE A 355 7.99 -20.28 -8.62
N PRO A 356 8.82 -20.62 -7.63
CA PRO A 356 8.93 -19.84 -6.39
C PRO A 356 9.30 -18.38 -6.62
N ALA A 357 10.24 -18.10 -7.52
CA ALA A 357 10.74 -16.75 -7.81
C ALA A 357 9.67 -15.71 -8.15
N ILE A 358 8.44 -16.14 -8.48
CA ILE A 358 7.29 -15.29 -8.77
C ILE A 358 6.07 -15.59 -7.87
N SER A 359 6.31 -16.17 -6.70
CA SER A 359 5.27 -16.64 -5.78
C SER A 359 5.36 -15.94 -4.43
N ALA A 360 4.20 -15.65 -3.83
CA ALA A 360 4.13 -14.87 -2.59
C ALA A 360 4.99 -15.45 -1.43
N PRO A 361 5.01 -16.75 -1.14
CA PRO A 361 5.81 -17.27 -0.04
C PRO A 361 7.29 -16.97 -0.14
N PHE A 362 7.82 -16.96 -1.38
CA PHE A 362 9.24 -16.72 -1.64
C PHE A 362 9.76 -15.37 -1.13
N TYR A 363 8.92 -14.34 -1.18
CA TYR A 363 9.32 -12.97 -0.83
C TYR A 363 9.39 -12.71 0.68
N THR A 364 8.99 -13.65 1.52
CA THR A 364 9.08 -13.53 2.99
C THR A 364 10.42 -14.00 3.57
N TRP A 365 11.33 -14.47 2.73
CA TRP A 365 12.60 -15.08 3.16
C TRP A 365 13.79 -14.19 2.83
N ALA A 366 14.71 -14.11 3.79
CA ALA A 366 16.05 -13.57 3.53
C ALA A 366 16.83 -14.47 2.58
N GLU A 367 17.82 -13.88 1.91
CA GLU A 367 18.75 -14.66 1.11
C GLU A 367 19.64 -15.52 2.00
N SER A 368 19.81 -16.80 1.64
CA SER A 368 20.62 -17.75 2.39
C SER A 368 21.79 -18.33 1.60
N ASP A 369 21.80 -18.17 0.27
CA ASP A 369 22.91 -18.62 -0.57
C ASP A 369 24.03 -17.56 -0.55
N SER A 370 25.19 -17.97 -0.07
CA SER A 370 26.36 -17.10 0.10
C SER A 370 26.86 -16.44 -1.19
N GLN A 371 26.51 -16.97 -2.36
CA GLN A 371 26.84 -16.33 -3.64
C GLN A 371 26.05 -15.07 -3.91
N TYR A 372 24.88 -14.91 -3.26
CA TYR A 372 23.97 -13.78 -3.46
C TYR A 372 23.99 -12.79 -2.29
N ILE A 373 24.43 -13.20 -1.09
CA ILE A 373 24.52 -12.31 0.06
C ILE A 373 25.59 -11.24 -0.21
N ASP A 374 25.23 -9.95 -0.03
CA ASP A 374 26.10 -8.79 -0.25
C ASP A 374 26.81 -8.81 -1.62
N SER A 375 26.14 -9.35 -2.64
CA SER A 375 26.72 -9.62 -3.95
C SER A 375 26.66 -8.43 -4.91
N PHE A 376 25.77 -7.47 -4.67
CA PHE A 376 25.60 -6.30 -5.54
C PHE A 376 26.80 -5.37 -5.45
N THR A 377 27.10 -4.77 -6.59
CA THR A 377 28.23 -3.84 -6.79
C THR A 377 27.73 -2.52 -7.37
N ASN A 378 28.65 -1.60 -7.67
CA ASN A 378 28.34 -0.39 -8.40
C ASN A 378 28.09 -0.61 -9.91
N ASP A 379 28.24 -1.82 -10.40
CA ASP A 379 27.97 -2.21 -11.79
C ASP A 379 26.54 -2.76 -11.90
N GLN A 380 25.63 -1.92 -12.35
CA GLN A 380 24.22 -2.28 -12.48
C GLN A 380 23.98 -3.42 -13.49
N ALA A 381 24.79 -3.56 -14.54
CA ALA A 381 24.67 -4.66 -15.49
C ALA A 381 25.04 -6.01 -14.85
N ALA A 382 26.09 -6.03 -14.02
CA ALA A 382 26.45 -7.20 -13.25
C ALA A 382 25.38 -7.56 -12.20
N ASN A 383 24.73 -6.56 -11.60
CA ASN A 383 23.62 -6.76 -10.65
C ASN A 383 22.40 -7.38 -11.36
N ILE A 384 22.02 -6.90 -12.56
CA ILE A 384 20.97 -7.50 -13.38
C ILE A 384 21.28 -8.96 -13.69
N ASP A 385 22.50 -9.27 -14.12
CA ASP A 385 22.92 -10.65 -14.40
C ASP A 385 22.80 -11.56 -13.15
N LEU A 386 23.05 -11.02 -11.97
CA LEU A 386 22.86 -11.74 -10.71
C LEU A 386 21.38 -12.00 -10.42
N THR A 387 20.50 -11.03 -10.65
CA THR A 387 19.04 -11.24 -10.44
C THR A 387 18.48 -12.28 -11.40
N LEU A 388 18.92 -12.30 -12.65
CA LEU A 388 18.52 -13.33 -13.62
C LEU A 388 18.97 -14.73 -13.18
N LYS A 389 20.19 -14.87 -12.70
CA LYS A 389 20.70 -16.14 -12.15
C LYS A 389 19.97 -16.54 -10.87
N HIS A 390 19.66 -15.58 -10.02
CA HIS A 390 18.89 -15.81 -8.80
C HIS A 390 17.47 -16.30 -9.12
N TYR A 391 16.81 -15.71 -10.14
CA TYR A 391 15.54 -16.22 -10.64
C TYR A 391 15.65 -17.69 -11.09
N ASP A 392 16.62 -17.99 -11.95
CA ASP A 392 16.81 -19.35 -12.47
C ASP A 392 17.10 -20.37 -11.34
N SER A 393 17.85 -19.97 -10.33
CA SER A 393 18.13 -20.80 -9.14
C SER A 393 16.86 -21.11 -8.33
N ASN A 394 15.82 -20.30 -8.46
CA ASN A 394 14.55 -20.41 -7.75
C ASN A 394 13.36 -20.68 -8.69
N ALA A 395 13.63 -21.23 -9.87
CA ALA A 395 12.61 -21.58 -10.87
C ALA A 395 11.88 -22.90 -10.55
N THR A 396 12.27 -23.62 -9.49
CA THR A 396 11.62 -24.87 -9.08
C THR A 396 11.32 -24.89 -7.59
N THR A 397 10.30 -25.64 -7.19
CA THR A 397 9.89 -25.76 -5.78
C THR A 397 10.83 -26.61 -4.91
N ALA A 398 11.84 -27.24 -5.52
CA ALA A 398 12.84 -28.02 -4.79
C ALA A 398 13.69 -27.11 -3.88
N ASN A 399 13.93 -27.58 -2.65
CA ASN A 399 14.77 -26.89 -1.66
C ASN A 399 14.27 -25.53 -1.18
N GLN A 400 12.99 -25.19 -1.41
CA GLN A 400 12.42 -24.00 -0.82
C GLN A 400 12.30 -24.15 0.70
N PRO A 401 12.57 -23.11 1.49
CA PRO A 401 12.51 -23.17 2.93
C PRO A 401 11.07 -23.37 3.42
N THR A 402 10.94 -23.93 4.62
CA THR A 402 9.67 -24.07 5.33
C THR A 402 9.82 -23.59 6.76
N SER A 403 8.70 -23.21 7.38
CA SER A 403 8.64 -22.72 8.76
C SER A 403 7.47 -23.35 9.51
N ASP A 404 7.62 -23.44 10.83
CA ASP A 404 6.56 -23.80 11.77
C ASP A 404 6.09 -22.61 12.62
N ASN A 405 6.55 -21.39 12.31
CA ASN A 405 6.30 -20.18 13.09
C ASN A 405 4.81 -19.89 13.32
N VAL A 406 3.94 -20.29 12.41
CA VAL A 406 2.49 -20.08 12.52
C VAL A 406 1.78 -21.18 13.32
N TYR A 407 2.46 -22.30 13.59
CA TYR A 407 1.85 -23.47 14.24
C TYR A 407 2.15 -23.57 15.73
N LEU A 408 1.20 -24.09 16.49
CA LEU A 408 1.42 -24.52 17.86
C LEU A 408 2.20 -25.84 17.90
N ASP A 409 3.10 -26.00 18.86
CA ASP A 409 3.62 -27.33 19.24
C ASP A 409 2.59 -28.02 20.18
N GLY A 410 1.74 -28.85 19.59
CA GLY A 410 0.55 -29.37 20.26
C GLY A 410 -0.42 -28.20 20.60
N LEU A 411 -0.51 -27.86 21.88
CA LEU A 411 -1.22 -26.69 22.39
C LEU A 411 -0.27 -25.62 22.95
N LYS A 412 1.04 -25.74 22.76
CA LYS A 412 2.02 -24.81 23.29
C LYS A 412 2.37 -23.79 22.23
N TYR A 413 2.29 -22.52 22.62
CA TYR A 413 2.90 -21.43 21.86
C TYR A 413 4.42 -21.49 22.03
N HIS A 414 5.15 -21.35 20.95
CA HIS A 414 6.61 -21.20 20.96
C HIS A 414 7.04 -19.86 20.36
N THR A 415 8.18 -19.35 20.77
CA THR A 415 8.73 -18.14 20.19
C THR A 415 9.07 -18.40 18.72
N PRO A 416 8.50 -17.62 17.77
CA PRO A 416 8.82 -17.77 16.35
C PRO A 416 10.32 -17.55 16.07
N ASP A 417 10.86 -18.30 15.11
CA ASP A 417 12.23 -18.12 14.62
C ASP A 417 12.24 -17.24 13.36
N TYR A 418 12.62 -16.00 13.54
CA TYR A 418 12.76 -15.03 12.44
C TYR A 418 14.19 -14.91 11.89
N SER A 419 15.11 -15.81 12.25
CA SER A 419 16.51 -15.76 11.80
C SER A 419 16.70 -15.85 10.28
N LYS A 420 15.69 -16.36 9.58
CA LYS A 420 15.65 -16.48 8.12
C LYS A 420 14.63 -15.56 7.45
N SER A 421 13.96 -14.71 8.21
CA SER A 421 13.04 -13.70 7.67
C SER A 421 13.83 -12.54 7.08
N ASN A 422 13.31 -11.94 6.01
CA ASN A 422 13.82 -10.65 5.52
C ASN A 422 13.19 -9.45 6.26
N GLY A 423 12.32 -9.70 7.24
CA GLY A 423 11.65 -8.66 8.03
C GLY A 423 10.38 -8.10 7.40
N THR A 424 9.92 -8.68 6.29
CA THR A 424 8.71 -8.24 5.57
C THR A 424 7.69 -9.36 5.44
N SER A 425 6.53 -9.03 4.93
CA SER A 425 5.45 -9.94 4.61
C SER A 425 4.84 -9.63 3.24
N VAL A 426 3.76 -10.28 2.91
CA VAL A 426 3.08 -10.16 1.61
C VAL A 426 1.56 -10.13 1.77
N ILE A 427 0.88 -9.71 0.70
CA ILE A 427 -0.55 -9.99 0.52
C ILE A 427 -0.72 -11.47 0.20
N ASP A 428 -1.66 -12.13 0.87
CA ASP A 428 -1.96 -13.55 0.68
C ASP A 428 -2.82 -13.78 -0.56
N PHE A 429 -2.22 -13.67 -1.74
CA PHE A 429 -2.92 -13.87 -3.00
C PHE A 429 -3.51 -15.28 -3.18
N PRO A 430 -2.81 -16.36 -2.80
CA PRO A 430 -3.44 -17.70 -2.89
C PRO A 430 -4.71 -17.82 -2.06
N MET A 431 -4.73 -17.27 -0.84
CA MET A 431 -5.94 -17.23 -0.01
C MET A 431 -7.01 -16.33 -0.65
N HIS A 432 -6.64 -15.14 -1.14
CA HIS A 432 -7.53 -14.18 -1.80
C HIS A 432 -8.32 -14.83 -2.96
N TRP A 433 -7.63 -15.49 -3.89
CA TRP A 433 -8.28 -16.15 -5.05
C TRP A 433 -9.25 -17.28 -4.66
N ASN A 434 -9.17 -17.78 -3.45
CA ASN A 434 -10.03 -18.85 -2.95
C ASN A 434 -11.22 -18.33 -2.12
N PHE A 435 -11.38 -17.03 -1.92
CA PHE A 435 -12.52 -16.43 -1.21
C PHE A 435 -13.85 -16.42 -1.99
N SER A 436 -13.96 -17.15 -3.09
CA SER A 436 -15.28 -17.49 -3.63
C SER A 436 -16.18 -18.09 -2.52
N ASN A 437 -15.57 -18.79 -1.55
CA ASN A 437 -16.18 -19.12 -0.26
C ASN A 437 -15.12 -19.31 0.84
N ALA A 438 -15.54 -19.14 2.09
CA ALA A 438 -14.69 -19.21 3.27
C ALA A 438 -13.94 -20.56 3.41
N SER A 439 -14.58 -21.68 3.06
CA SER A 439 -13.98 -23.02 3.17
C SER A 439 -12.80 -23.23 2.23
N ASN A 440 -12.90 -22.74 1.01
CA ASN A 440 -11.83 -22.82 0.02
C ASN A 440 -10.63 -21.97 0.44
N ALA A 441 -10.87 -20.73 0.87
CA ALA A 441 -9.84 -19.83 1.34
C ALA A 441 -9.11 -20.39 2.59
N PHE A 442 -9.86 -20.88 3.54
CA PHE A 442 -9.33 -21.51 4.74
C PHE A 442 -8.47 -22.76 4.42
N THR A 443 -8.96 -23.61 3.51
CA THR A 443 -8.22 -24.80 3.09
C THR A 443 -6.92 -24.43 2.38
N ARG A 444 -6.97 -23.44 1.48
CA ARG A 444 -5.79 -22.96 0.77
C ARG A 444 -4.76 -22.39 1.74
N ALA A 445 -5.17 -21.53 2.66
CA ALA A 445 -4.29 -20.98 3.67
C ALA A 445 -3.56 -22.07 4.48
N CYS A 446 -4.28 -23.08 4.94
CA CYS A 446 -3.67 -24.20 5.67
C CYS A 446 -2.65 -25.01 4.84
N GLN A 447 -2.76 -25.02 3.52
CA GLN A 447 -1.84 -25.72 2.62
C GLN A 447 -0.55 -24.93 2.35
N GLU A 448 -0.64 -23.61 2.31
CA GLU A 448 0.50 -22.74 1.96
C GLU A 448 1.31 -22.27 3.17
N ASP A 449 0.71 -22.26 4.36
CA ASP A 449 1.30 -21.74 5.59
C ASP A 449 2.73 -22.19 5.90
N PRO A 450 3.13 -23.44 5.62
CA PRO A 450 4.50 -23.88 5.87
C PRO A 450 5.56 -23.17 5.00
N TYR A 451 5.16 -22.56 3.88
CA TYR A 451 6.08 -21.99 2.91
C TYR A 451 6.37 -20.49 3.12
N TYR A 452 5.54 -19.80 3.90
CA TYR A 452 5.87 -18.47 4.40
C TYR A 452 6.83 -18.55 5.59
N ASN A 453 7.63 -17.52 5.80
CA ASN A 453 8.43 -17.44 7.01
C ASN A 453 7.53 -17.41 8.27
N ASP A 454 6.47 -16.59 8.23
CA ASP A 454 5.40 -16.62 9.22
C ASP A 454 4.10 -16.05 8.61
N ALA A 455 3.17 -16.94 8.25
CA ALA A 455 1.91 -16.54 7.64
C ALA A 455 1.00 -15.71 8.57
N SER A 456 1.29 -15.62 9.87
CA SER A 456 0.55 -14.75 10.79
C SER A 456 0.73 -13.26 10.48
N TRP A 457 1.73 -12.90 9.68
CA TRP A 457 1.98 -11.54 9.20
C TRP A 457 1.39 -11.22 7.83
N ASN A 458 0.89 -12.23 7.10
CA ASN A 458 0.29 -11.99 5.79
C ASN A 458 -0.91 -11.06 5.90
N VAL A 459 -1.01 -10.09 4.99
CA VAL A 459 -2.22 -9.27 4.85
C VAL A 459 -3.24 -10.03 4.02
N THR A 460 -4.47 -10.13 4.52
CA THR A 460 -5.53 -10.93 3.92
C THR A 460 -6.74 -10.08 3.59
N TYR A 461 -7.33 -10.26 2.41
CA TYR A 461 -8.55 -9.57 1.99
C TYR A 461 -9.41 -10.45 1.06
N VAL A 462 -10.69 -10.12 0.94
CA VAL A 462 -11.59 -10.68 -0.08
C VAL A 462 -11.54 -9.85 -1.35
N ASP A 463 -11.78 -8.54 -1.24
CA ASP A 463 -11.71 -7.58 -2.34
C ASP A 463 -10.50 -6.65 -2.19
N SER A 464 -9.99 -6.17 -3.31
CA SER A 464 -9.07 -5.05 -3.42
C SER A 464 -9.54 -4.05 -4.48
N HIS A 465 -8.72 -3.05 -4.76
CA HIS A 465 -8.98 -2.10 -5.84
C HIS A 465 -8.72 -2.67 -7.26
N ASP A 466 -8.08 -3.84 -7.35
CA ASP A 466 -7.75 -4.51 -8.61
C ASP A 466 -8.60 -5.74 -8.86
N TYR A 467 -8.87 -6.52 -7.80
CA TYR A 467 -9.47 -7.84 -7.93
C TYR A 467 -10.45 -8.16 -6.79
N GLY A 468 -11.53 -8.88 -7.14
CA GLY A 468 -12.25 -9.76 -6.22
C GLY A 468 -11.83 -11.21 -6.44
N PRO A 469 -12.37 -12.16 -5.66
CA PRO A 469 -12.05 -13.59 -5.81
C PRO A 469 -12.37 -14.16 -7.19
N ASP A 470 -13.38 -13.61 -7.86
CA ASP A 470 -13.78 -13.99 -9.22
C ASP A 470 -13.14 -13.06 -10.28
N MET A 471 -11.87 -12.73 -10.10
CA MET A 471 -11.07 -11.90 -10.98
C MET A 471 -11.42 -10.40 -10.89
N ASN A 472 -11.81 -9.76 -11.97
CA ASN A 472 -11.80 -8.31 -12.15
C ASN A 472 -13.01 -7.58 -11.57
N SER A 473 -13.81 -8.19 -10.71
CA SER A 473 -15.03 -7.60 -10.17
C SER A 473 -15.07 -7.63 -8.66
N ARG A 474 -15.79 -6.70 -8.05
CA ARG A 474 -16.11 -6.76 -6.62
C ARG A 474 -16.89 -8.04 -6.30
N TYR A 475 -16.62 -8.63 -5.14
CA TYR A 475 -17.26 -9.87 -4.70
C TYR A 475 -18.79 -9.74 -4.66
N ASP A 476 -19.48 -10.73 -5.19
CA ASP A 476 -20.94 -10.75 -5.34
C ASP A 476 -21.65 -11.92 -4.61
N GLY A 477 -20.92 -12.62 -3.75
CA GLY A 477 -21.42 -13.80 -3.04
C GLY A 477 -22.58 -13.57 -2.06
N GLY A 478 -22.90 -12.30 -1.76
CA GLY A 478 -23.98 -11.90 -0.88
C GLY A 478 -23.59 -11.82 0.59
N THR A 479 -24.47 -11.19 1.38
CA THR A 479 -24.22 -10.81 2.78
C THR A 479 -23.78 -11.98 3.67
N GLN A 480 -24.41 -13.15 3.52
CA GLN A 480 -24.04 -14.32 4.34
C GLN A 480 -22.65 -14.86 3.98
N ALA A 481 -22.34 -14.98 2.69
CA ALA A 481 -21.02 -15.44 2.25
C ALA A 481 -19.93 -14.42 2.61
N TRP A 482 -20.23 -13.11 2.53
CA TRP A 482 -19.36 -12.07 3.07
C TRP A 482 -19.10 -12.25 4.56
N ALA A 483 -20.13 -12.50 5.37
CA ALA A 483 -19.98 -12.69 6.81
C ALA A 483 -19.08 -13.89 7.14
N GLU A 484 -19.26 -15.04 6.46
CA GLU A 484 -18.40 -16.20 6.64
C GLU A 484 -16.95 -15.95 6.20
N ASN A 485 -16.72 -15.23 5.11
CA ASN A 485 -15.38 -14.81 4.68
C ASN A 485 -14.71 -13.91 5.72
N LEU A 486 -15.46 -12.93 6.25
CA LEU A 486 -14.98 -12.04 7.31
C LEU A 486 -14.67 -12.80 8.60
N ASP A 487 -15.47 -13.79 8.97
CA ASP A 487 -15.19 -14.65 10.13
C ASP A 487 -13.83 -15.33 10.00
N VAL A 488 -13.47 -15.83 8.80
CA VAL A 488 -12.13 -16.40 8.55
C VAL A 488 -11.08 -15.31 8.63
N LEU A 489 -11.25 -14.16 7.95
CA LEU A 489 -10.26 -13.09 7.95
C LEU A 489 -9.91 -12.60 9.35
N PHE A 490 -10.92 -12.39 10.21
CA PHE A 490 -10.72 -11.77 11.52
C PHE A 490 -10.30 -12.76 12.62
N THR A 491 -10.55 -14.05 12.47
CA THR A 491 -10.30 -15.03 13.53
C THR A 491 -9.19 -16.01 13.21
N PHE A 492 -8.94 -16.29 11.94
CA PHE A 492 -7.83 -17.14 11.52
C PHE A 492 -6.50 -16.36 11.55
N ARG A 493 -5.46 -16.81 10.88
CA ARG A 493 -4.15 -16.16 10.85
C ARG A 493 -4.10 -15.01 9.84
N GLY A 494 -3.17 -14.07 10.00
CA GLY A 494 -2.96 -12.93 9.16
C GLY A 494 -3.56 -11.62 9.70
N ILE A 495 -3.34 -10.55 8.96
CA ILE A 495 -3.80 -9.20 9.27
C ILE A 495 -4.98 -8.88 8.35
N PRO A 496 -6.21 -8.76 8.87
CA PRO A 496 -7.39 -8.48 8.07
C PRO A 496 -7.31 -7.12 7.39
N CYS A 497 -7.63 -7.09 6.10
CA CYS A 497 -7.78 -5.86 5.33
C CYS A 497 -9.15 -5.84 4.64
N LEU A 498 -9.86 -4.72 4.74
CA LEU A 498 -11.14 -4.50 4.09
C LEU A 498 -11.03 -3.34 3.10
N TYR A 499 -11.40 -3.58 1.86
CA TYR A 499 -11.49 -2.54 0.83
C TYR A 499 -12.77 -1.70 1.04
N TYR A 500 -12.66 -0.38 0.94
CA TYR A 500 -13.75 0.55 1.22
C TYR A 500 -15.05 0.17 0.50
N GLY A 501 -16.17 0.29 1.20
CA GLY A 501 -17.49 -0.02 0.69
C GLY A 501 -17.88 -1.49 0.79
N SER A 502 -16.94 -2.42 1.05
CA SER A 502 -17.28 -3.85 1.20
C SER A 502 -18.20 -4.11 2.39
N GLU A 503 -18.19 -3.22 3.39
CA GLU A 503 -19.12 -3.24 4.53
C GLU A 503 -20.60 -3.02 4.15
N LEU A 504 -20.85 -2.57 2.91
CA LEU A 504 -22.18 -2.38 2.32
C LEU A 504 -22.43 -3.23 1.08
N GLU A 505 -21.51 -4.12 0.69
CA GLU A 505 -21.51 -4.75 -0.62
C GLU A 505 -21.57 -3.70 -1.76
N PHE A 506 -20.88 -2.56 -1.57
CA PHE A 506 -20.85 -1.44 -2.52
C PHE A 506 -20.32 -1.90 -3.87
N GLN A 507 -21.01 -1.50 -4.96
CA GLN A 507 -20.66 -1.89 -6.35
C GLN A 507 -20.52 -3.42 -6.54
N LYS A 508 -21.33 -4.19 -5.85
CA LYS A 508 -21.37 -5.65 -5.89
C LYS A 508 -21.41 -6.19 -7.34
N GLY A 509 -20.46 -7.06 -7.69
CA GLY A 509 -20.35 -7.67 -9.02
C GLY A 509 -19.90 -6.73 -10.13
N VAL A 510 -19.59 -5.47 -9.82
CA VAL A 510 -19.14 -4.50 -10.82
C VAL A 510 -17.64 -4.66 -11.07
N PRO A 511 -17.17 -4.58 -12.34
CA PRO A 511 -15.75 -4.63 -12.67
C PRO A 511 -14.96 -3.53 -11.94
N MET A 512 -13.77 -3.90 -11.42
CA MET A 512 -12.92 -2.99 -10.65
C MET A 512 -12.39 -1.86 -11.51
N ASP A 513 -11.72 -2.22 -12.60
CA ASP A 513 -11.11 -1.29 -13.52
C ASP A 513 -11.55 -1.58 -14.95
N VAL A 514 -12.08 -0.57 -15.62
CA VAL A 514 -12.50 -0.63 -17.01
C VAL A 514 -11.78 0.40 -17.89
N GLY A 515 -10.74 1.04 -17.32
CA GLY A 515 -9.94 2.06 -17.97
C GLY A 515 -10.65 3.41 -18.16
N PRO A 516 -10.01 4.39 -18.81
CA PRO A 516 -10.51 5.78 -18.89
C PRO A 516 -11.77 5.93 -19.77
N ASN A 517 -12.17 4.90 -20.50
CA ASN A 517 -13.30 4.96 -21.44
C ASN A 517 -14.68 4.78 -20.79
N ALA A 518 -14.73 4.44 -19.49
CA ALA A 518 -15.97 4.30 -18.74
C ALA A 518 -16.01 5.27 -17.56
N PRO A 519 -17.21 5.81 -17.21
CA PRO A 519 -17.35 6.64 -16.03
C PRO A 519 -16.95 5.87 -14.77
N LEU A 520 -16.13 6.47 -13.90
CA LEU A 520 -15.69 5.86 -12.64
C LEU A 520 -16.86 5.44 -11.73
N SER A 521 -17.97 6.18 -11.77
CA SER A 521 -19.21 5.86 -11.05
C SER A 521 -19.81 4.49 -11.38
N THR A 522 -19.42 3.88 -12.51
CA THR A 522 -19.89 2.56 -12.96
C THR A 522 -18.86 1.46 -12.72
N THR A 523 -17.84 1.71 -11.90
CA THR A 523 -16.74 0.79 -11.62
C THR A 523 -16.68 0.38 -10.17
N GLY A 524 -15.89 -0.63 -9.85
CA GLY A 524 -15.57 -1.03 -8.47
C GLY A 524 -14.73 0.01 -7.72
N ARG A 525 -14.25 1.05 -8.41
CA ARG A 525 -13.53 2.20 -7.88
C ARG A 525 -14.40 3.47 -7.80
N ALA A 526 -15.72 3.32 -7.80
CA ALA A 526 -16.65 4.43 -7.71
C ALA A 526 -16.47 5.23 -6.41
N TYR A 527 -16.90 6.49 -6.41
CA TYR A 527 -16.89 7.36 -5.25
C TYR A 527 -17.85 6.85 -4.17
N PHE A 528 -17.36 6.77 -2.94
CA PHE A 528 -18.09 6.19 -1.80
C PHE A 528 -18.67 7.24 -0.84
N GLY A 529 -18.24 8.49 -0.96
CA GLY A 529 -18.54 9.54 0.02
C GLY A 529 -20.02 9.80 0.26
N ASP A 530 -20.89 9.53 -0.72
CA ASP A 530 -22.34 9.68 -0.57
C ASP A 530 -22.92 8.82 0.58
N TYR A 531 -22.26 7.71 0.90
CA TYR A 531 -22.61 6.83 2.02
C TYR A 531 -22.01 7.29 3.36
N LEU A 532 -21.15 8.31 3.33
CA LEU A 532 -20.45 8.85 4.48
C LEU A 532 -20.93 10.24 4.90
N GLU A 533 -21.94 10.79 4.22
CA GLU A 533 -22.50 12.09 4.56
C GLU A 533 -23.11 12.07 5.97
N GLY A 534 -22.81 13.13 6.75
CA GLY A 534 -23.22 13.27 8.14
C GLY A 534 -22.05 13.06 9.11
N ASP A 535 -22.39 13.04 10.40
CA ASP A 535 -21.43 13.02 11.49
C ASP A 535 -21.48 11.71 12.27
N VAL A 536 -20.33 11.31 12.83
CA VAL A 536 -20.22 10.24 13.81
C VAL A 536 -19.10 10.58 14.78
N THR A 537 -19.23 10.17 16.04
CA THR A 537 -18.17 10.26 17.05
C THR A 537 -17.80 8.85 17.50
N ALA A 538 -16.62 8.39 17.15
CA ALA A 538 -16.09 7.14 17.66
C ALA A 538 -15.75 7.28 19.14
N THR A 539 -16.26 6.38 19.97
CA THR A 539 -15.95 6.34 21.41
C THR A 539 -14.79 5.39 21.71
N ASP A 540 -14.65 4.36 20.89
CA ASP A 540 -13.52 3.44 20.86
C ASP A 540 -13.56 2.68 19.51
N PHE A 541 -12.62 1.81 19.25
CA PHE A 541 -12.61 0.94 18.06
C PHE A 541 -13.80 0.00 18.05
N GLY A 542 -14.66 0.16 17.04
CA GLY A 542 -15.90 -0.60 16.87
C GLY A 542 -17.08 -0.13 17.73
N THR A 543 -16.99 1.08 18.31
CA THR A 543 -18.09 1.70 19.06
C THR A 543 -18.17 3.20 18.80
N TYR A 544 -19.39 3.76 18.80
CA TYR A 544 -19.62 5.15 18.45
C TYR A 544 -20.89 5.72 19.10
N THR A 545 -21.03 7.03 18.99
CA THR A 545 -22.21 7.82 19.38
C THR A 545 -22.48 8.89 18.32
N ASN A 546 -23.60 9.57 18.44
CA ASN A 546 -23.97 10.75 17.64
C ASN A 546 -23.89 10.52 16.11
N ALA A 547 -24.19 9.31 15.64
CA ALA A 547 -24.27 9.05 14.21
C ALA A 547 -25.49 9.73 13.59
N SER A 548 -25.30 10.39 12.44
CA SER A 548 -26.37 11.11 11.71
C SER A 548 -26.17 10.98 10.21
N GLY A 549 -27.21 11.29 9.42
CA GLY A 549 -27.13 11.25 7.95
C GLY A 549 -26.90 9.86 7.37
N ALA A 550 -26.29 9.78 6.18
CA ALA A 550 -26.01 8.52 5.50
C ALA A 550 -25.04 7.64 6.28
N VAL A 551 -24.05 8.24 6.96
CA VAL A 551 -23.06 7.49 7.75
C VAL A 551 -23.69 6.68 8.88
N ALA A 552 -24.80 7.15 9.48
CA ALA A 552 -25.54 6.39 10.48
C ALA A 552 -26.13 5.10 9.89
N SER A 553 -26.77 5.20 8.72
CA SER A 553 -27.32 4.04 8.01
C SER A 553 -26.25 3.06 7.58
N THR A 554 -25.08 3.57 7.15
CA THR A 554 -23.92 2.78 6.76
C THR A 554 -23.38 1.97 7.94
N LEU A 555 -23.23 2.58 9.11
CA LEU A 555 -22.74 1.91 10.32
C LEU A 555 -23.74 0.89 10.90
N GLU A 556 -25.03 1.02 10.59
CA GLU A 556 -26.11 0.11 10.99
C GLU A 556 -26.35 -1.03 9.99
N ALA A 557 -25.68 -1.01 8.84
CA ALA A 557 -25.80 -2.08 7.84
C ALA A 557 -25.32 -3.44 8.42
N PRO A 558 -25.94 -4.57 8.02
CA PRO A 558 -25.64 -5.87 8.63
C PRO A 558 -24.18 -6.24 8.64
N LEU A 559 -23.44 -6.06 7.52
CA LEU A 559 -22.01 -6.35 7.45
C LEU A 559 -21.18 -5.34 8.26
N ALA A 560 -21.55 -4.05 8.28
CA ALA A 560 -20.85 -3.05 9.10
C ALA A 560 -20.95 -3.40 10.60
N VAL A 561 -22.13 -3.79 11.07
CA VAL A 561 -22.33 -4.26 12.46
C VAL A 561 -21.52 -5.52 12.75
N HIS A 562 -21.48 -6.45 11.80
CA HIS A 562 -20.69 -7.69 11.94
C HIS A 562 -19.18 -7.39 12.04
N ILE A 563 -18.66 -6.50 11.20
CA ILE A 563 -17.27 -6.03 11.20
C ILE A 563 -16.91 -5.35 12.53
N GLN A 564 -17.79 -4.48 13.06
CA GLN A 564 -17.61 -3.86 14.37
C GLN A 564 -17.45 -4.93 15.47
N GLN A 565 -18.26 -5.97 15.42
CA GLN A 565 -18.18 -7.07 16.39
C GLN A 565 -16.89 -7.86 16.24
N LEU A 566 -16.52 -8.25 15.02
CA LEU A 566 -15.27 -8.99 14.73
C LEU A 566 -14.04 -8.20 15.15
N ASN A 567 -13.98 -6.90 14.87
CA ASN A 567 -12.90 -6.02 15.31
C ASN A 567 -12.77 -5.99 16.83
N ARG A 568 -13.89 -5.85 17.56
CA ARG A 568 -13.88 -5.86 19.03
C ARG A 568 -13.44 -7.21 19.59
N ILE A 569 -13.92 -8.32 19.02
CA ILE A 569 -13.52 -9.67 19.43
C ILE A 569 -12.02 -9.86 19.21
N ARG A 570 -11.52 -9.56 18.01
CA ARG A 570 -10.09 -9.71 17.69
C ARG A 570 -9.23 -8.83 18.60
N ARG A 571 -9.64 -7.59 18.85
CA ARG A 571 -8.91 -6.64 19.71
C ARG A 571 -8.85 -7.10 21.17
N ALA A 572 -9.90 -7.78 21.66
CA ALA A 572 -9.96 -8.29 23.03
C ALA A 572 -9.19 -9.61 23.23
N VAL A 573 -8.84 -10.34 22.15
CA VAL A 573 -8.30 -11.69 22.23
C VAL A 573 -6.92 -11.78 21.57
N PRO A 574 -5.81 -11.64 22.32
CA PRO A 574 -4.46 -11.69 21.79
C PRO A 574 -4.15 -12.94 20.93
N ALA A 575 -4.77 -14.07 21.25
CA ALA A 575 -4.65 -15.28 20.43
C ALA A 575 -5.14 -15.10 19.00
N LEU A 576 -6.18 -14.28 18.77
CA LEU A 576 -6.70 -14.00 17.43
C LEU A 576 -5.84 -12.98 16.64
N GLN A 577 -5.00 -12.23 17.33
CA GLN A 577 -4.06 -11.28 16.75
C GLN A 577 -2.74 -11.97 16.38
N LYS A 578 -2.03 -12.48 17.38
CA LYS A 578 -0.63 -12.93 17.31
C LYS A 578 -0.44 -14.43 17.55
N GLY A 579 -1.53 -15.16 17.77
CA GLY A 579 -1.47 -16.57 18.14
C GLY A 579 -1.03 -17.47 16.99
N GLN A 580 -0.31 -18.50 17.36
CA GLN A 580 -0.11 -19.70 16.55
C GLN A 580 -1.37 -20.55 16.57
N TYR A 581 -1.53 -21.46 15.61
CA TYR A 581 -2.74 -22.29 15.54
C TYR A 581 -2.45 -23.79 15.43
N THR A 582 -3.45 -24.60 15.74
CA THR A 582 -3.47 -26.04 15.45
C THR A 582 -4.84 -26.49 14.95
N ARG A 583 -4.81 -27.44 14.04
CA ARG A 583 -5.97 -28.21 13.54
C ARG A 583 -5.78 -29.71 13.74
N SER A 584 -4.81 -30.10 14.55
CA SER A 584 -4.55 -31.53 14.82
C SER A 584 -5.81 -32.24 15.37
N ASN A 585 -6.16 -33.37 14.81
CA ASN A 585 -7.29 -34.22 15.26
C ASN A 585 -7.17 -34.65 16.74
N THR A 586 -5.99 -34.52 17.33
CA THR A 586 -5.79 -34.70 18.77
C THR A 586 -6.55 -33.65 19.60
N TYR A 587 -6.78 -32.46 19.02
CA TYR A 587 -7.34 -31.32 19.73
C TYR A 587 -8.61 -30.76 19.11
N VAL A 588 -8.80 -30.92 17.80
CA VAL A 588 -9.89 -30.31 17.04
C VAL A 588 -10.55 -31.36 16.14
N ASP A 589 -11.85 -31.50 16.28
CA ASP A 589 -12.70 -32.24 15.35
C ASP A 589 -13.76 -31.29 14.79
N GLY A 590 -13.60 -30.90 13.52
CA GLY A 590 -14.47 -29.95 12.80
C GLY A 590 -13.81 -29.47 11.52
N ASN A 591 -14.61 -29.23 10.48
CA ASN A 591 -14.09 -28.88 9.14
C ASN A 591 -13.41 -27.50 9.10
N MET A 592 -14.09 -26.48 9.58
CA MET A 592 -13.60 -25.09 9.63
C MET A 592 -13.39 -24.67 11.09
N ALA A 593 -12.61 -25.48 11.82
CA ALA A 593 -12.34 -25.26 13.23
C ALA A 593 -10.83 -25.33 13.52
N PHE A 594 -10.40 -24.55 14.49
CA PHE A 594 -9.01 -24.47 14.90
C PHE A 594 -8.90 -23.92 16.32
N ILE A 595 -7.73 -24.13 16.94
CA ILE A 595 -7.36 -23.52 18.20
C ILE A 595 -6.24 -22.53 17.92
N ARG A 596 -6.34 -21.33 18.46
CA ARG A 596 -5.24 -20.33 18.48
C ARG A 596 -4.77 -20.12 19.91
N ARG A 597 -3.47 -19.95 20.09
CA ARG A 597 -2.90 -19.59 21.40
C ARG A 597 -1.73 -18.65 21.23
N TYR A 598 -1.65 -17.68 22.12
CA TYR A 598 -0.55 -16.74 22.26
C TYR A 598 -0.12 -16.68 23.72
N THR A 599 1.18 -16.81 23.97
CA THR A 599 1.73 -16.74 25.33
C THR A 599 2.95 -15.83 25.32
N GLN A 600 2.92 -14.77 26.11
CA GLN A 600 4.05 -13.89 26.34
C GLN A 600 3.96 -13.21 27.70
N GLY A 601 5.01 -13.34 28.50
CA GLY A 601 5.02 -12.79 29.87
C GLY A 601 3.88 -13.35 30.72
N ALA A 602 3.02 -12.47 31.22
CA ALA A 602 1.84 -12.85 32.00
C ALA A 602 0.61 -13.15 31.14
N THR A 603 0.68 -12.93 29.82
CA THR A 603 -0.42 -13.18 28.90
C THR A 603 -0.41 -14.65 28.45
N ASP A 604 -1.52 -15.36 28.66
CA ASP A 604 -1.82 -16.65 28.06
C ASP A 604 -3.26 -16.58 27.54
N SER A 605 -3.39 -16.43 26.22
CA SER A 605 -4.67 -16.30 25.53
C SER A 605 -4.88 -17.51 24.63
N LEU A 606 -5.99 -18.21 24.81
CA LEU A 606 -6.40 -19.38 24.02
C LEU A 606 -7.81 -19.16 23.47
N ALA A 607 -8.00 -19.37 22.20
CA ALA A 607 -9.28 -19.29 21.52
C ALA A 607 -9.56 -20.59 20.76
N CYS A 608 -10.74 -21.15 20.96
CA CYS A 608 -11.30 -22.25 20.18
C CYS A 608 -12.32 -21.66 19.21
N VAL A 609 -12.11 -21.82 17.93
CA VAL A 609 -12.91 -21.17 16.88
C VAL A 609 -13.51 -22.23 15.95
N THR A 610 -14.79 -22.06 15.63
CA THR A 610 -15.46 -22.73 14.52
C THR A 610 -16.18 -21.68 13.67
N ILE A 611 -15.91 -21.67 12.38
CA ILE A 611 -16.51 -20.70 11.44
C ILE A 611 -17.89 -21.19 11.00
N SER A 612 -18.01 -22.48 10.68
CA SER A 612 -19.24 -23.08 10.16
C SER A 612 -19.41 -24.49 10.69
N GLY A 613 -20.63 -24.80 11.13
CA GLY A 613 -20.97 -26.09 11.68
C GLY A 613 -20.52 -26.32 13.14
N GLY A 614 -20.70 -27.52 13.61
CA GLY A 614 -20.26 -27.94 14.96
C GLY A 614 -18.78 -28.34 14.96
N ALA A 615 -18.12 -28.14 16.09
CA ALA A 615 -16.77 -28.65 16.34
C ALA A 615 -16.65 -29.18 17.76
N THR A 616 -15.73 -30.13 17.95
CA THR A 616 -15.34 -30.59 19.25
C THR A 616 -13.89 -30.22 19.52
N PHE A 617 -13.66 -29.57 20.65
CA PHE A 617 -12.33 -29.24 21.15
C PHE A 617 -12.01 -30.10 22.34
N GLN A 618 -10.87 -30.79 22.31
CA GLN A 618 -10.53 -31.79 23.34
C GLN A 618 -9.08 -31.64 23.80
N ASN A 619 -8.75 -32.28 24.91
CA ASN A 619 -7.44 -32.22 25.54
C ASN A 619 -6.98 -30.79 25.87
N LEU A 620 -7.94 -29.90 26.10
CA LEU A 620 -7.67 -28.51 26.48
C LEU A 620 -7.09 -28.44 27.91
N PRO A 621 -6.29 -27.40 28.23
CA PRO A 621 -5.92 -27.15 29.62
C PRO A 621 -7.15 -27.01 30.50
N ASN A 622 -7.03 -27.41 31.78
CA ASN A 622 -8.12 -27.21 32.71
C ASN A 622 -8.42 -25.75 32.93
N GLY A 623 -9.67 -25.37 32.77
CA GLY A 623 -10.07 -23.97 32.87
C GLY A 623 -11.55 -23.75 32.63
N LYS A 624 -11.97 -22.52 32.71
CA LYS A 624 -13.30 -22.07 32.30
C LYS A 624 -13.17 -21.39 30.93
N TYR A 625 -13.98 -21.80 29.99
CA TYR A 625 -14.00 -21.32 28.60
C TYR A 625 -15.32 -20.62 28.29
#